data_8350e0ecc66bea55474384f82e8f84cd
#
_entry.id   8350e0ecc66bea55474384f82e8f84cd
#
_cell.length_a   1.000
_cell.length_b   1.000
_cell.length_c   1.000
_cell.angle_alpha   90.00
_cell.angle_beta   90.00
_cell.angle_gamma   90.00
#
_symmetry.space_group_name_H-M   'P 1'
#
loop_
_entity.id
_entity.type
_entity.pdbx_description
1 polymer ?
#
loop_
_entity_poly.entity_id
_entity_poly.type
_entity_poly.pdbx_seq_one_letter_code
_entity_poly.pdbx_strand_id
1 'polypeptide(L)'
;MIEHDGPYLVHCTFGMDRTGFTIAVLEALMGATTEDLQADYAKTFSNYFNVVNNMHVALNEQQVDFFRAVVIRNLKAVYHAEGIDIPDTGSIDWATATEKYLEKLGMTQEEISALKDRLK
;
A
#
# COMPACT_ATOMS: atom_id res chain seq x y z
N MET A 1 0.89 9.93 -12.97
CA MET A 1 0.18 10.89 -12.10
C MET A 1 0.79 12.29 -12.12
N ILE A 2 2.09 12.44 -12.05
CA ILE A 2 2.69 13.78 -12.00
C ILE A 2 2.65 14.53 -13.34
N GLU A 3 2.55 13.82 -14.45
CA GLU A 3 2.51 14.38 -15.81
C GLU A 3 1.09 14.71 -16.29
N HIS A 4 0.07 14.14 -15.66
CA HIS A 4 -1.33 14.28 -16.07
C HIS A 4 -2.23 14.55 -14.87
N ASP A 5 -3.24 15.39 -15.08
CA ASP A 5 -4.25 15.66 -14.07
C ASP A 5 -5.24 14.50 -13.97
N GLY A 6 -5.75 14.29 -12.73
CA GLY A 6 -6.73 13.24 -12.48
C GLY A 6 -8.09 13.51 -13.13
N PRO A 7 -9.03 12.60 -12.95
CA PRO A 7 -8.97 11.45 -12.02
C PRO A 7 -8.09 10.31 -12.50
N TYR A 8 -7.60 9.49 -11.56
CA TYR A 8 -6.74 8.33 -11.85
C TYR A 8 -7.44 7.04 -11.48
N LEU A 9 -7.24 6.02 -12.32
CA LEU A 9 -7.69 4.66 -12.03
C LEU A 9 -6.47 3.73 -11.96
N VAL A 10 -6.30 3.07 -10.83
CA VAL A 10 -5.26 2.05 -10.65
C VAL A 10 -5.96 0.69 -10.61
N HIS A 11 -5.58 -0.22 -11.50
CA HIS A 11 -6.22 -1.52 -11.59
C HIS A 11 -5.22 -2.62 -11.98
N CYS A 12 -5.58 -3.84 -11.64
CA CYS A 12 -4.98 -5.08 -12.14
C CYS A 12 -6.11 -6.06 -12.45
N THR A 13 -5.83 -7.36 -12.58
CA THR A 13 -6.85 -8.33 -12.94
C THR A 13 -7.98 -8.41 -11.91
N PHE A 14 -7.65 -8.49 -10.61
CA PHE A 14 -8.64 -8.64 -9.54
C PHE A 14 -8.72 -7.44 -8.58
N GLY A 15 -7.86 -6.44 -8.74
CA GLY A 15 -7.84 -5.28 -7.86
C GLY A 15 -7.32 -5.57 -6.44
N MET A 16 -6.67 -6.71 -6.21
CA MET A 16 -6.19 -7.13 -4.89
C MET A 16 -4.68 -7.02 -4.73
N ASP A 17 -3.92 -7.83 -5.47
CA ASP A 17 -2.49 -8.00 -5.24
C ASP A 17 -1.67 -6.80 -5.71
N ARG A 18 -1.56 -6.63 -7.03
CA ARG A 18 -0.75 -5.55 -7.64
C ARG A 18 -1.35 -4.17 -7.36
N THR A 19 -2.65 -4.04 -7.50
CA THR A 19 -3.36 -2.79 -7.19
C THR A 19 -3.26 -2.49 -5.71
N GLY A 20 -3.51 -3.48 -4.84
CA GLY A 20 -3.43 -3.33 -3.40
C GLY A 20 -2.04 -2.90 -2.93
N PHE A 21 -0.99 -3.49 -3.48
CA PHE A 21 0.39 -3.09 -3.17
C PHE A 21 0.66 -1.64 -3.61
N THR A 22 0.27 -1.27 -4.83
CA THR A 22 0.46 0.10 -5.34
C THR A 22 -0.27 1.13 -4.47
N ILE A 23 -1.51 0.85 -4.12
CA ILE A 23 -2.29 1.73 -3.24
C ILE A 23 -1.65 1.84 -1.85
N ALA A 24 -1.16 0.73 -1.30
CA ALA A 24 -0.46 0.75 -0.01
C ALA A 24 0.80 1.65 -0.05
N VAL A 25 1.57 1.61 -1.14
CA VAL A 25 2.72 2.50 -1.31
C VAL A 25 2.28 3.96 -1.34
N LEU A 26 1.22 4.28 -2.08
CA LEU A 26 0.70 5.66 -2.16
C LEU A 26 0.16 6.15 -0.81
N GLU A 27 -0.57 5.29 -0.10
CA GLU A 27 -1.07 5.61 1.25
C GLU A 27 0.08 5.84 2.23
N ALA A 28 1.10 4.97 2.19
CA ALA A 28 2.29 5.11 3.02
C ALA A 28 3.01 6.43 2.74
N LEU A 29 3.15 6.81 1.47
CA LEU A 29 3.74 8.08 1.06
C LEU A 29 3.00 9.27 1.67
N MET A 30 1.68 9.17 1.78
CA MET A 30 0.82 10.23 2.34
C MET A 30 0.73 10.21 3.85
N GLY A 31 1.47 9.35 4.53
CA GLY A 31 1.56 9.32 5.98
C GLY A 31 0.61 8.38 6.69
N ALA A 32 0.06 7.38 5.99
CA ALA A 32 -0.78 6.38 6.63
C ALA A 32 -0.01 5.61 7.71
N THR A 33 -0.70 5.24 8.77
CA THR A 33 -0.14 4.42 9.84
C THR A 33 -0.12 2.94 9.43
N THR A 34 0.61 2.12 10.18
CA THR A 34 0.59 0.66 9.99
C THR A 34 -0.85 0.13 10.03
N GLU A 35 -1.64 0.60 10.99
CA GLU A 35 -3.03 0.19 11.17
C GLU A 35 -3.90 0.58 9.98
N ASP A 36 -3.69 1.77 9.42
CA ASP A 36 -4.43 2.24 8.24
C ASP A 36 -4.14 1.35 7.02
N LEU A 37 -2.87 1.04 6.77
CA LEU A 37 -2.44 0.17 5.68
C LEU A 37 -3.04 -1.22 5.82
N GLN A 38 -3.02 -1.76 7.03
CA GLN A 38 -3.57 -3.09 7.32
C GLN A 38 -5.08 -3.13 7.15
N ALA A 39 -5.78 -2.12 7.63
CA ALA A 39 -7.24 -2.05 7.55
C ALA A 39 -7.72 -1.97 6.09
N ASP A 40 -7.12 -1.12 5.29
CA ASP A 40 -7.51 -0.96 3.89
C ASP A 40 -7.22 -2.22 3.07
N TYR A 41 -6.05 -2.78 3.23
CA TYR A 41 -5.66 -3.99 2.50
C TYR A 41 -6.57 -5.18 2.84
N ALA A 42 -6.83 -5.40 4.14
CA ALA A 42 -7.72 -6.46 4.58
C ALA A 42 -9.15 -6.27 4.08
N LYS A 43 -9.63 -5.03 4.04
CA LYS A 43 -10.96 -4.69 3.51
C LYS A 43 -11.10 -5.05 2.03
N THR A 44 -10.05 -4.80 1.25
CA THR A 44 -10.04 -5.16 -0.18
C THR A 44 -10.23 -6.66 -0.37
N PHE A 45 -9.53 -7.48 0.39
CA PHE A 45 -9.70 -8.94 0.34
C PHE A 45 -11.08 -9.39 0.82
N SER A 46 -11.59 -8.78 1.88
CA SER A 46 -12.94 -9.06 2.36
C SER A 46 -13.99 -8.78 1.29
N ASN A 47 -13.86 -7.66 0.61
CA ASN A 47 -14.77 -7.28 -0.47
C ASN A 47 -14.70 -8.26 -1.64
N TYR A 48 -13.48 -8.68 -2.01
CA TYR A 48 -13.31 -9.63 -3.10
C TYR A 48 -14.02 -10.96 -2.80
N PHE A 49 -13.76 -11.55 -1.64
CA PHE A 49 -14.33 -12.85 -1.30
C PHE A 49 -15.84 -12.78 -1.06
N ASN A 50 -16.33 -11.67 -0.53
CA ASN A 50 -17.74 -11.52 -0.24
C ASN A 50 -18.58 -11.14 -1.46
N VAL A 51 -18.06 -10.30 -2.34
CA VAL A 51 -18.85 -9.70 -3.44
C VAL A 51 -18.39 -10.19 -4.82
N VAL A 52 -17.13 -9.99 -5.13
CA VAL A 52 -16.60 -10.22 -6.49
C VAL A 52 -16.59 -11.70 -6.85
N ASN A 53 -16.15 -12.54 -5.93
CA ASN A 53 -16.06 -13.99 -6.13
C ASN A 53 -17.39 -14.69 -5.87
N ASN A 54 -18.44 -13.93 -5.58
CA ASN A 54 -19.80 -14.42 -5.33
C ASN A 54 -19.88 -15.55 -4.29
N MET A 55 -18.92 -15.60 -3.38
CA MET A 55 -18.87 -16.62 -2.33
C MET A 55 -19.81 -16.30 -1.18
N HIS A 56 -20.15 -15.02 -1.01
CA HIS A 56 -21.00 -14.50 0.08
C HIS A 56 -20.50 -14.94 1.48
N VAL A 57 -19.18 -15.11 1.61
CA VAL A 57 -18.56 -15.56 2.85
C VAL A 57 -17.74 -14.43 3.43
N ALA A 58 -18.10 -13.99 4.62
CA ALA A 58 -17.30 -13.06 5.36
C ALA A 58 -15.99 -13.74 5.83
N LEU A 59 -14.87 -13.02 5.72
CA LEU A 59 -13.60 -13.51 6.28
C LEU A 59 -13.72 -13.61 7.80
N ASN A 60 -13.21 -14.70 8.37
CA ASN A 60 -13.09 -14.81 9.82
C ASN A 60 -11.92 -13.97 10.33
N GLU A 61 -11.82 -13.82 11.64
CA GLU A 61 -10.82 -12.98 12.29
C GLU A 61 -9.38 -13.41 11.96
N GLN A 62 -9.12 -14.71 11.89
CA GLN A 62 -7.79 -15.24 11.52
C GLN A 62 -7.42 -14.89 10.08
N GLN A 63 -8.38 -14.95 9.17
CA GLN A 63 -8.16 -14.58 7.76
C GLN A 63 -7.90 -13.07 7.62
N VAL A 64 -8.65 -12.25 8.34
CA VAL A 64 -8.44 -10.79 8.35
C VAL A 64 -7.03 -10.48 8.88
N ASP A 65 -6.62 -11.12 9.97
CA ASP A 65 -5.29 -10.93 10.55
C ASP A 65 -4.18 -11.36 9.59
N PHE A 66 -4.40 -12.44 8.85
CA PHE A 66 -3.48 -12.89 7.82
C PHE A 66 -3.25 -11.80 6.76
N PHE A 67 -4.32 -11.22 6.22
CA PHE A 67 -4.20 -10.17 5.20
C PHE A 67 -3.61 -8.87 5.75
N ARG A 68 -3.89 -8.55 7.01
CA ARG A 68 -3.23 -7.43 7.69
C ARG A 68 -1.71 -7.63 7.77
N ALA A 69 -1.28 -8.84 8.06
CA ALA A 69 0.16 -9.15 8.13
C ALA A 69 0.80 -9.16 6.73
N VAL A 70 0.09 -9.59 5.70
CA VAL A 70 0.61 -9.70 4.34
C VAL A 70 1.08 -8.37 3.78
N VAL A 71 0.30 -7.30 3.92
CA VAL A 71 0.68 -5.99 3.36
C VAL A 71 1.96 -5.47 4.00
N ILE A 72 2.10 -5.60 5.31
CA ILE A 72 3.29 -5.13 6.02
C ILE A 72 4.50 -5.97 5.64
N ARG A 73 4.35 -7.28 5.57
CA ARG A 73 5.42 -8.19 5.14
C ARG A 73 5.90 -7.85 3.73
N ASN A 74 4.98 -7.62 2.81
CA ASN A 74 5.30 -7.29 1.43
C ASN A 74 6.03 -5.96 1.31
N LEU A 75 5.56 -4.92 2.01
CA LEU A 75 6.21 -3.62 2.01
C LEU A 75 7.63 -3.73 2.60
N LYS A 76 7.79 -4.40 3.72
CA LYS A 76 9.10 -4.61 4.35
C LYS A 76 10.06 -5.34 3.41
N ALA A 77 9.60 -6.41 2.75
CA ALA A 77 10.42 -7.20 1.86
C ALA A 77 10.88 -6.39 0.63
N VAL A 78 9.99 -5.65 0.02
CA VAL A 78 10.30 -4.83 -1.15
C VAL A 78 11.23 -3.68 -0.79
N TYR A 79 10.99 -3.01 0.34
CA TYR A 79 11.85 -1.91 0.80
C TYR A 79 13.23 -2.43 1.20
N HIS A 80 13.29 -3.57 1.87
CA HIS A 80 14.57 -4.21 2.23
C HIS A 80 15.42 -4.55 1.00
N ALA A 81 14.80 -4.99 -0.08
CA ALA A 81 15.50 -5.27 -1.34
C ALA A 81 16.21 -4.02 -1.91
N GLU A 82 15.73 -2.84 -1.57
CA GLU A 82 16.34 -1.55 -1.94
C GLU A 82 17.21 -0.95 -0.82
N GLY A 83 17.51 -1.74 0.21
CA GLY A 83 18.37 -1.30 1.31
C GLY A 83 17.68 -0.46 2.38
N ILE A 84 16.37 -0.49 2.43
CA ILE A 84 15.59 0.27 3.42
C ILE A 84 15.00 -0.69 4.44
N ASP A 85 15.52 -0.63 5.67
CA ASP A 85 15.08 -1.50 6.76
C ASP A 85 13.96 -0.83 7.56
N ILE A 86 12.89 -1.59 7.79
CA ILE A 86 11.75 -1.16 8.58
C ILE A 86 11.83 -1.84 9.95
N PRO A 87 11.73 -1.10 11.06
CA PRO A 87 11.74 -1.70 12.40
C PRO A 87 10.56 -2.67 12.60
N ASP A 88 10.80 -3.72 13.37
CA ASP A 88 9.75 -4.71 13.69
C ASP A 88 8.81 -4.25 14.80
N THR A 89 9.24 -3.27 15.60
CA THR A 89 8.48 -2.77 16.75
C THR A 89 8.47 -1.26 16.78
N GLY A 90 7.48 -0.69 17.46
CA GLY A 90 7.31 0.75 17.58
C GLY A 90 6.54 1.38 16.44
N SER A 91 6.43 2.69 16.48
CA SER A 91 5.79 3.46 15.41
C SER A 91 6.70 3.51 14.19
N ILE A 92 6.13 3.20 13.02
CA ILE A 92 6.85 3.19 11.75
C ILE A 92 6.51 4.47 10.99
N ASP A 93 7.52 5.22 10.60
CA ASP A 93 7.36 6.36 9.69
C ASP A 93 7.37 5.86 8.25
N TRP A 94 6.20 5.42 7.80
CA TRP A 94 6.02 4.89 6.46
C TRP A 94 6.26 5.94 5.38
N ALA A 95 5.93 7.20 5.65
CA ALA A 95 6.12 8.27 4.67
C ALA A 95 7.60 8.46 4.34
N THR A 96 8.46 8.56 5.35
CA THR A 96 9.91 8.70 5.15
C THR A 96 10.50 7.47 4.47
N ALA A 97 10.12 6.27 4.91
CA ALA A 97 10.59 5.02 4.29
C ALA A 97 10.19 4.94 2.82
N THR A 98 8.96 5.31 2.50
CA THR A 98 8.45 5.28 1.12
C THR A 98 9.13 6.32 0.24
N GLU A 99 9.42 7.51 0.76
CA GLU A 99 10.19 8.51 0.01
C GLU A 99 11.58 7.98 -0.35
N LYS A 100 12.26 7.34 0.58
CA LYS A 100 13.57 6.71 0.33
C LYS A 100 13.46 5.60 -0.72
N TYR A 101 12.41 4.78 -0.62
CA TYR A 101 12.14 3.72 -1.59
C TYR A 101 11.96 4.29 -3.01
N LEU A 102 11.14 5.33 -3.15
CA LEU A 102 10.92 5.97 -4.45
C LEU A 102 12.18 6.62 -5.00
N GLU A 103 13.00 7.21 -4.15
CA GLU A 103 14.33 7.75 -4.56
C GLU A 103 15.23 6.65 -5.09
N LYS A 104 15.23 5.48 -4.45
CA LYS A 104 16.01 4.32 -4.91
C LYS A 104 15.55 3.81 -6.27
N LEU A 105 14.26 3.97 -6.59
CA LEU A 105 13.70 3.62 -7.89
C LEU A 105 13.97 4.69 -8.96
N GLY A 106 14.59 5.80 -8.61
CA GLY A 106 14.98 6.84 -9.56
C GLY A 106 14.12 8.11 -9.56
N MET A 107 13.16 8.24 -8.64
CA MET A 107 12.39 9.49 -8.52
C MET A 107 13.20 10.58 -7.83
N THR A 108 13.06 11.80 -8.33
CA THR A 108 13.64 12.98 -7.68
C THR A 108 12.73 13.46 -6.55
N GLN A 109 13.28 14.27 -5.65
CA GLN A 109 12.48 14.90 -4.59
C GLN A 109 11.37 15.79 -5.15
N GLU A 110 11.61 16.46 -6.26
CA GLU A 110 10.61 17.28 -6.94
C GLU A 110 9.46 16.43 -7.46
N GLU A 111 9.77 15.28 -8.05
CA GLU A 111 8.77 14.32 -8.53
C GLU A 111 7.95 13.74 -7.38
N ILE A 112 8.58 13.39 -6.27
CA ILE A 112 7.90 12.89 -5.06
C ILE A 112 6.95 13.95 -4.50
N SER A 113 7.39 15.20 -4.41
CA SER A 113 6.54 16.30 -3.96
C SER A 113 5.36 16.52 -4.88
N ALA A 114 5.57 16.46 -6.19
CA ALA A 114 4.51 16.58 -7.17
C ALA A 114 3.48 15.44 -7.05
N LEU A 115 3.94 14.23 -6.81
CA LEU A 115 3.07 13.07 -6.60
C LEU A 115 2.21 13.26 -5.35
N LYS A 116 2.80 13.70 -4.24
CA LYS A 116 2.06 14.00 -3.01
C LYS A 116 0.98 15.04 -3.23
N ASP A 117 1.29 16.09 -3.99
CA ASP A 117 0.32 17.14 -4.28
C ASP A 117 -0.86 16.63 -5.10
N ARG A 118 -0.64 15.67 -5.99
CA ARG A 118 -1.71 15.04 -6.76
C ARG A 118 -2.61 14.13 -5.92
N LEU A 119 -2.09 13.59 -4.82
CA LEU A 119 -2.83 12.67 -3.95
C LEU A 119 -3.60 13.38 -2.83
N LYS A 120 -3.42 14.67 -2.69
CA LYS A 120 -4.15 15.47 -1.67
C LYS A 120 -5.62 15.66 -2.00
#